data_1896b7adfadf9906b11bea2a7f35bfc2
#
_entry.id   1896b7adfadf9906b11bea2a7f35bfc2
#
_cell.length_a   1.000
_cell.length_b   1.000
_cell.length_c   1.000
_cell.angle_alpha   90.00
_cell.angle_beta   90.00
_cell.angle_gamma   90.00
#
_symmetry.space_group_name_H-M   'P 1'
#
loop_
_entity.id
_entity.type
_entity.pdbx_description
1 polymer ?
#
loop_
_entity_poly.entity_id
_entity_poly.type
_entity_poly.pdbx_seq_one_letter_code
_entity_poly.pdbx_strand_id
1 'polypeptide(L)'
;MKNGGTRRDYLQIQYQGSDKLYVPIEALSRVQRYIGNPANPPKLNKLGGGDWQKQKAKVKEGLKKMAFDLVKLYARRLQETGFAFSADTPWQREFEDMFPYELTPDQEQSVKEITADMESPRNMDRLLCGDVGYGKTEVSLRAAFKALMDSKQVAILAPTTILAQQHYNTVLKRFKGFPVKVDVLSRFRTAKETKDVLRRVKEGEIDILVGTHRILGKDVQFKNLGLLIVDEEQRFGVQHKEIIKNMKHQVDVLTLSATPIPRTLHMSMVGIRDMSVLETPPEERL
;
A
#
# COMPACT_ATOMS: atom_id res chain seq x y z
N MET A 1 -23.99 -37.34 23.79
CA MET A 1 -24.00 -38.78 23.44
C MET A 1 -23.24 -39.58 24.46
N LYS A 2 -23.72 -40.74 24.90
CA LYS A 2 -23.00 -41.63 25.81
C LYS A 2 -22.20 -42.63 24.97
N ASN A 3 -20.89 -42.58 25.03
CA ASN A 3 -20.04 -43.64 24.49
C ASN A 3 -19.13 -44.10 25.64
N GLY A 4 -19.32 -45.32 26.12
CA GLY A 4 -18.45 -45.91 27.13
C GLY A 4 -18.43 -45.21 28.51
N GLY A 5 -19.58 -44.72 29.01
CA GLY A 5 -19.69 -44.21 30.41
C GLY A 5 -19.26 -42.76 30.65
N THR A 6 -18.58 -42.09 29.72
CA THR A 6 -18.15 -40.69 29.86
C THR A 6 -19.08 -39.76 29.04
N ARG A 7 -19.63 -38.74 29.69
CA ARG A 7 -20.46 -37.70 29.03
C ARG A 7 -19.52 -36.72 28.33
N ARG A 8 -19.59 -36.66 27.00
CA ARG A 8 -18.85 -35.67 26.18
C ARG A 8 -19.80 -34.79 25.43
N ASP A 9 -19.48 -33.50 25.37
CA ASP A 9 -20.25 -32.51 24.63
C ASP A 9 -19.71 -32.41 23.21
N TYR A 10 -20.61 -32.28 22.24
CA TYR A 10 -20.30 -32.17 20.82
C TYR A 10 -21.06 -31.00 20.20
N LEU A 11 -20.35 -30.25 19.30
CA LEU A 11 -21.01 -29.32 18.40
C LEU A 11 -21.61 -30.10 17.23
N GLN A 12 -22.92 -29.97 17.01
CA GLN A 12 -23.61 -30.56 15.86
C GLN A 12 -23.63 -29.56 14.71
N ILE A 13 -23.02 -29.93 13.58
CA ILE A 13 -23.03 -29.14 12.34
C ILE A 13 -23.97 -29.85 11.36
N GLN A 14 -24.97 -29.12 10.87
CA GLN A 14 -25.90 -29.64 9.88
C GLN A 14 -25.41 -29.36 8.46
N TYR A 15 -25.43 -30.37 7.62
CA TYR A 15 -25.12 -30.30 6.19
C TYR A 15 -26.39 -30.28 5.35
N GLN A 16 -26.26 -30.24 4.03
CA GLN A 16 -27.40 -30.34 3.13
C GLN A 16 -28.14 -31.68 3.30
N GLY A 17 -29.46 -31.65 3.44
CA GLY A 17 -30.28 -32.84 3.71
C GLY A 17 -30.33 -33.19 5.18
N SER A 18 -30.21 -34.47 5.52
CA SER A 18 -30.26 -34.98 6.88
C SER A 18 -28.89 -35.21 7.53
N ASP A 19 -27.81 -34.97 6.80
CA ASP A 19 -26.46 -35.28 7.26
C ASP A 19 -26.01 -34.35 8.38
N LYS A 20 -25.42 -34.94 9.42
CA LYS A 20 -24.93 -34.21 10.61
C LYS A 20 -23.50 -34.63 10.94
N LEU A 21 -22.65 -33.66 11.22
CA LEU A 21 -21.30 -33.89 11.71
C LEU A 21 -21.23 -33.48 13.19
N TYR A 22 -20.71 -34.36 14.02
CA TYR A 22 -20.49 -34.10 15.44
C TYR A 22 -19.02 -33.82 15.68
N VAL A 23 -18.70 -32.60 16.12
CA VAL A 23 -17.33 -32.16 16.42
C VAL A 23 -17.16 -32.12 17.93
N PRO A 24 -16.20 -32.87 18.53
CA PRO A 24 -15.89 -32.78 19.94
C PRO A 24 -15.47 -31.35 20.34
N ILE A 25 -15.78 -30.94 21.57
CA ILE A 25 -15.41 -29.57 22.06
C ILE A 25 -13.91 -29.34 21.97
N GLU A 26 -13.09 -30.36 22.17
CA GLU A 26 -11.63 -30.29 22.06
C GLU A 26 -11.15 -29.93 20.63
N ALA A 27 -12.00 -30.14 19.62
CA ALA A 27 -11.71 -29.83 18.23
C ALA A 27 -12.38 -28.53 17.72
N LEU A 28 -12.96 -27.71 18.60
CA LEU A 28 -13.65 -26.47 18.24
C LEU A 28 -12.73 -25.45 17.54
N SER A 29 -11.42 -25.49 17.79
CA SER A 29 -10.43 -24.67 17.06
C SER A 29 -10.41 -24.89 15.55
N ARG A 30 -10.96 -26.02 15.08
CA ARG A 30 -11.10 -26.35 13.65
C ARG A 30 -12.42 -25.84 13.04
N VAL A 31 -13.30 -25.28 13.85
CA VAL A 31 -14.60 -24.73 13.41
C VAL A 31 -14.55 -23.22 13.50
N GLN A 32 -14.82 -22.56 12.38
CA GLN A 32 -14.89 -21.09 12.34
C GLN A 32 -16.32 -20.68 11.96
N ARG A 33 -16.78 -19.59 12.58
CA ARG A 33 -18.06 -18.99 12.21
C ARG A 33 -17.96 -18.46 10.78
N TYR A 34 -18.93 -18.82 9.94
CA TYR A 34 -19.03 -18.25 8.61
C TYR A 34 -19.35 -16.75 8.70
N ILE A 35 -18.47 -15.94 8.12
CA ILE A 35 -18.63 -14.49 8.00
C ILE A 35 -19.04 -14.21 6.55
N GLY A 36 -20.32 -14.06 6.29
CA GLY A 36 -20.88 -13.79 4.98
C GLY A 36 -22.01 -12.77 5.04
N ASN A 37 -22.54 -12.38 3.88
CA ASN A 37 -23.65 -11.45 3.81
C ASN A 37 -24.92 -12.12 4.41
N PRO A 38 -25.56 -11.55 5.47
CA PRO A 38 -26.76 -12.09 6.08
C PRO A 38 -27.94 -12.23 5.10
N ALA A 39 -27.99 -11.40 4.06
CA ALA A 39 -29.04 -11.44 3.05
C ALA A 39 -28.89 -12.60 2.04
N ASN A 40 -27.73 -13.28 2.01
CA ASN A 40 -27.45 -14.38 1.11
C ASN A 40 -26.75 -15.53 1.88
N PRO A 41 -27.51 -16.37 2.61
CA PRO A 41 -26.93 -17.47 3.34
C PRO A 41 -26.24 -18.46 2.39
N PRO A 42 -25.07 -19.01 2.76
CA PRO A 42 -24.35 -19.95 1.92
C PRO A 42 -25.16 -21.22 1.69
N LYS A 43 -25.08 -21.76 0.49
CA LYS A 43 -25.63 -23.09 0.22
C LYS A 43 -24.88 -24.13 1.05
N LEU A 44 -25.63 -24.93 1.80
CA LEU A 44 -25.06 -26.05 2.55
C LEU A 44 -24.52 -27.11 1.58
N ASN A 45 -23.34 -27.60 1.86
CA ASN A 45 -22.71 -28.67 1.09
C ASN A 45 -23.22 -30.04 1.60
N LYS A 46 -23.21 -31.04 0.72
CA LYS A 46 -23.51 -32.46 1.10
C LYS A 46 -22.27 -33.08 1.74
N LEU A 47 -22.44 -33.79 2.86
CA LEU A 47 -21.35 -34.50 3.52
C LEU A 47 -20.83 -35.61 2.59
N GLY A 48 -19.51 -35.66 2.35
CA GLY A 48 -18.89 -36.60 1.42
C GLY A 48 -19.13 -36.33 -0.07
N GLY A 49 -19.80 -35.22 -0.44
CA GLY A 49 -20.02 -34.83 -1.83
C GLY A 49 -18.78 -34.31 -2.52
N GLY A 50 -18.66 -34.53 -3.84
CA GLY A 50 -17.53 -34.02 -4.64
C GLY A 50 -17.52 -32.51 -4.88
N ASP A 51 -18.58 -31.79 -4.51
CA ASP A 51 -18.72 -30.34 -4.78
C ASP A 51 -17.71 -29.51 -4.00
N TRP A 52 -17.43 -29.87 -2.75
CA TRP A 52 -16.38 -29.23 -1.95
C TRP A 52 -14.99 -29.40 -2.57
N GLN A 53 -14.69 -30.61 -3.05
CA GLN A 53 -13.42 -30.87 -3.72
C GLN A 53 -13.28 -30.09 -5.03
N LYS A 54 -14.37 -29.97 -5.81
CA LYS A 54 -14.41 -29.15 -7.03
C LYS A 54 -14.21 -27.67 -6.71
N GLN A 55 -14.87 -27.12 -5.68
CA GLN A 55 -14.67 -25.75 -5.23
C GLN A 55 -13.24 -25.51 -4.76
N LYS A 56 -12.70 -26.43 -3.95
CA LYS A 56 -11.32 -26.35 -3.47
C LYS A 56 -10.31 -26.40 -4.63
N ALA A 57 -10.53 -27.24 -5.63
CA ALA A 57 -9.69 -27.31 -6.82
C ALA A 57 -9.75 -26.02 -7.63
N LYS A 58 -10.95 -25.45 -7.85
CA LYS A 58 -11.14 -24.17 -8.55
C LYS A 58 -10.45 -23.00 -7.84
N VAL A 59 -10.56 -22.93 -6.50
CA VAL A 59 -9.86 -21.91 -5.70
C VAL A 59 -8.35 -22.12 -5.79
N LYS A 60 -7.85 -23.35 -5.69
CA LYS A 60 -6.43 -23.68 -5.81
C LYS A 60 -5.87 -23.30 -7.19
N GLU A 61 -6.63 -23.54 -8.25
CA GLU A 61 -6.25 -23.15 -9.61
C GLU A 61 -6.22 -21.63 -9.77
N GLY A 62 -7.23 -20.92 -9.24
CA GLY A 62 -7.25 -19.46 -9.20
C GLY A 62 -6.05 -18.86 -8.45
N LEU A 63 -5.69 -19.45 -7.29
CA LEU A 63 -4.50 -19.04 -6.53
C LEU A 63 -3.20 -19.31 -7.28
N LYS A 64 -3.07 -20.46 -7.96
CA LYS A 64 -1.91 -20.76 -8.80
C LYS A 64 -1.76 -19.77 -9.95
N LYS A 65 -2.86 -19.40 -10.62
CA LYS A 65 -2.86 -18.42 -11.69
C LYS A 65 -2.41 -17.05 -11.15
N MET A 66 -2.98 -16.61 -10.02
CA MET A 66 -2.55 -15.35 -9.37
C MET A 66 -1.06 -15.36 -9.03
N ALA A 67 -0.56 -16.44 -8.43
CA ALA A 67 0.87 -16.57 -8.10
C ALA A 67 1.75 -16.51 -9.36
N PHE A 68 1.33 -17.18 -10.43
CA PHE A 68 2.06 -17.14 -11.71
C PHE A 68 2.07 -15.75 -12.34
N ASP A 69 0.93 -15.05 -12.33
CA ASP A 69 0.82 -13.68 -12.83
C ASP A 69 1.69 -12.70 -12.03
N LEU A 70 1.77 -12.88 -10.70
CA LEU A 70 2.66 -12.10 -9.83
C LEU A 70 4.13 -12.37 -10.13
N VAL A 71 4.54 -13.64 -10.27
CA VAL A 71 5.92 -14.00 -10.62
C VAL A 71 6.32 -13.43 -12.00
N LYS A 72 5.41 -13.49 -12.96
CA LYS A 72 5.64 -12.92 -14.30
C LYS A 72 5.78 -11.40 -14.24
N LEU A 73 4.96 -10.72 -13.43
CA LEU A 73 5.05 -9.29 -13.21
C LEU A 73 6.40 -8.91 -12.57
N TYR A 74 6.80 -9.67 -11.55
CA TYR A 74 8.09 -9.48 -10.88
C TYR A 74 9.29 -9.72 -11.82
N ALA A 75 9.24 -10.78 -12.63
CA ALA A 75 10.28 -11.07 -13.60
C ALA A 75 10.43 -9.95 -14.67
N ARG A 76 9.31 -9.35 -15.11
CA ARG A 76 9.35 -8.18 -16.00
C ARG A 76 10.00 -6.98 -15.32
N ARG A 77 9.61 -6.69 -14.07
CA ARG A 77 10.16 -5.58 -13.29
C ARG A 77 11.69 -5.71 -13.11
N LEU A 78 12.21 -6.93 -12.96
CA LEU A 78 13.65 -7.18 -12.85
C LEU A 78 14.42 -6.88 -14.15
N GLN A 79 13.74 -6.84 -15.29
CA GLN A 79 14.34 -6.56 -16.61
C GLN A 79 14.25 -5.08 -17.00
N GLU A 80 13.41 -4.31 -16.33
CA GLU A 80 13.21 -2.88 -16.61
C GLU A 80 14.25 -2.06 -15.84
N THR A 81 14.93 -1.17 -16.54
CA THR A 81 15.84 -0.20 -15.94
C THR A 81 15.07 1.04 -15.53
N GLY A 82 15.18 1.42 -14.26
CA GLY A 82 14.64 2.65 -13.70
C GLY A 82 15.65 3.81 -13.72
N PHE A 83 15.27 4.90 -13.10
CA PHE A 83 16.16 6.01 -12.82
C PHE A 83 16.86 5.74 -11.49
N ALA A 84 18.18 5.67 -11.48
CA ALA A 84 18.97 5.62 -10.24
C ALA A 84 19.20 7.04 -9.73
N PHE A 85 18.63 7.36 -8.55
CA PHE A 85 18.80 8.65 -7.92
C PHE A 85 20.23 8.80 -7.38
N SER A 86 20.70 10.04 -7.34
CA SER A 86 22.02 10.37 -6.82
C SER A 86 22.12 10.13 -5.31
N ALA A 87 23.32 9.92 -4.81
CA ALA A 87 23.57 9.84 -3.37
C ALA A 87 23.15 11.14 -2.65
N ASP A 88 22.88 11.04 -1.35
CA ASP A 88 22.40 12.16 -0.56
C ASP A 88 23.33 13.37 -0.59
N THR A 89 22.74 14.52 -0.87
CA THR A 89 23.42 15.80 -0.89
C THR A 89 23.47 16.45 0.50
N PRO A 90 24.30 17.48 0.74
CA PRO A 90 24.23 18.26 1.97
C PRO A 90 22.84 18.85 2.25
N TRP A 91 22.07 19.20 1.21
CA TRP A 91 20.70 19.69 1.35
C TRP A 91 19.72 18.62 1.87
N GLN A 92 19.94 17.34 1.51
CA GLN A 92 19.16 16.24 2.07
C GLN A 92 19.35 16.18 3.59
N ARG A 93 20.59 16.29 4.06
CA ARG A 93 20.90 16.31 5.50
C ARG A 93 20.28 17.52 6.19
N GLU A 94 20.41 18.72 5.61
CA GLU A 94 19.77 19.93 6.14
C GLU A 94 18.24 19.76 6.26
N PHE A 95 17.61 19.20 5.23
CA PHE A 95 16.18 18.87 5.27
C PHE A 95 15.85 17.89 6.41
N GLU A 96 16.65 16.87 6.60
CA GLU A 96 16.46 15.88 7.66
C GLU A 96 16.66 16.47 9.05
N ASP A 97 17.71 17.27 9.26
CA ASP A 97 18.03 17.93 10.52
C ASP A 97 16.98 18.99 10.94
N MET A 98 16.23 19.53 10.00
CA MET A 98 15.10 20.42 10.30
C MET A 98 13.88 19.69 10.88
N PHE A 99 13.86 18.35 10.91
CA PHE A 99 12.81 17.59 11.56
C PHE A 99 13.01 17.66 13.08
N PRO A 100 12.02 18.16 13.86
CA PRO A 100 12.23 18.48 15.27
C PRO A 100 12.23 17.26 16.21
N TYR A 101 12.03 16.06 15.67
CA TYR A 101 11.90 14.83 16.46
C TYR A 101 12.98 13.82 16.06
N GLU A 102 13.38 12.98 17.01
CA GLU A 102 14.24 11.85 16.70
C GLU A 102 13.47 10.74 15.99
N LEU A 103 14.10 10.11 15.00
CA LEU A 103 13.50 8.96 14.33
C LEU A 103 13.57 7.73 15.23
N THR A 104 12.52 6.91 15.18
CA THR A 104 12.60 5.57 15.76
C THR A 104 13.54 4.68 14.93
N PRO A 105 14.12 3.61 15.54
CA PRO A 105 14.99 2.68 14.79
C PRO A 105 14.35 2.13 13.51
N ASP A 106 13.02 1.86 13.54
CA ASP A 106 12.28 1.35 12.38
C ASP A 106 12.12 2.42 11.30
N GLN A 107 11.96 3.68 11.68
CA GLN A 107 11.91 4.80 10.73
C GLN A 107 13.26 4.99 10.05
N GLU A 108 14.37 4.98 10.83
CA GLU A 108 15.72 5.06 10.27
C GLU A 108 16.02 3.92 9.30
N GLN A 109 15.66 2.70 9.69
CA GLN A 109 15.85 1.53 8.83
C GLN A 109 15.02 1.65 7.55
N SER A 110 13.77 2.11 7.65
CA SER A 110 12.91 2.33 6.49
C SER A 110 13.44 3.41 5.55
N VAL A 111 14.00 4.49 6.09
CA VAL A 111 14.67 5.54 5.28
C VAL A 111 15.85 4.94 4.52
N LYS A 112 16.72 4.17 5.19
CA LYS A 112 17.88 3.50 4.55
C LYS A 112 17.46 2.56 3.43
N GLU A 113 16.43 1.76 3.65
CA GLU A 113 15.90 0.83 2.66
C GLU A 113 15.31 1.54 1.44
N ILE A 114 14.53 2.61 1.65
CA ILE A 114 13.95 3.42 0.58
C ILE A 114 15.06 4.13 -0.21
N THR A 115 16.04 4.71 0.48
CA THR A 115 17.19 5.35 -0.16
C THR A 115 17.96 4.37 -1.04
N ALA A 116 18.25 3.17 -0.53
CA ALA A 116 18.94 2.13 -1.30
C ALA A 116 18.15 1.68 -2.54
N ASP A 117 16.83 1.56 -2.42
CA ASP A 117 15.98 1.24 -3.57
C ASP A 117 16.01 2.36 -4.62
N MET A 118 15.90 3.62 -4.21
CA MET A 118 15.92 4.78 -5.10
C MET A 118 17.28 4.95 -5.81
N GLU A 119 18.38 4.61 -5.16
CA GLU A 119 19.73 4.65 -5.74
C GLU A 119 20.03 3.43 -6.65
N SER A 120 19.16 2.43 -6.64
CA SER A 120 19.29 1.27 -7.49
C SER A 120 18.84 1.60 -8.93
N PRO A 121 19.39 0.92 -9.95
CA PRO A 121 18.95 1.10 -11.34
C PRO A 121 17.61 0.43 -11.65
N ARG A 122 16.77 0.19 -10.65
CA ARG A 122 15.46 -0.44 -10.78
C ARG A 122 14.41 0.46 -10.16
N ASN A 123 13.23 0.52 -10.78
CA ASN A 123 12.14 1.26 -10.18
C ASN A 123 11.72 0.64 -8.85
N MET A 124 11.70 1.46 -7.80
CA MET A 124 11.22 1.07 -6.49
C MET A 124 9.71 0.76 -6.53
N ASP A 125 9.28 -0.32 -5.91
CA ASP A 125 7.89 -0.59 -5.53
C ASP A 125 7.88 -1.10 -4.09
N ARG A 126 7.92 -0.17 -3.15
CA ARG A 126 8.01 -0.47 -1.73
C ARG A 126 6.72 -0.13 -1.01
N LEU A 127 6.34 -0.99 -0.09
CA LEU A 127 5.23 -0.78 0.81
C LEU A 127 5.77 -0.42 2.21
N LEU A 128 5.44 0.78 2.68
CA LEU A 128 5.74 1.23 4.03
C LEU A 128 4.49 1.04 4.91
N CYS A 129 4.56 0.06 5.81
CA CYS A 129 3.50 -0.27 6.74
C CYS A 129 3.79 0.30 8.13
N GLY A 130 2.75 0.71 8.83
CA GLY A 130 2.85 1.16 10.21
C GLY A 130 1.51 1.75 10.65
N ASP A 131 1.20 1.75 11.92
CA ASP A 131 -0.04 2.29 12.43
C ASP A 131 -0.15 3.82 12.21
N VAL A 132 -1.34 4.36 12.41
CA VAL A 132 -1.57 5.81 12.31
C VAL A 132 -0.68 6.54 13.33
N GLY A 133 0.04 7.58 12.88
CA GLY A 133 0.94 8.34 13.73
C GLY A 133 2.36 7.76 13.91
N TYR A 134 2.71 6.65 13.24
CA TYR A 134 4.07 6.06 13.28
C TYR A 134 5.08 6.76 12.34
N GLY A 135 4.78 7.94 11.86
CA GLY A 135 5.72 8.76 11.09
C GLY A 135 5.91 8.37 9.63
N LYS A 136 5.05 7.53 9.04
CA LYS A 136 5.10 7.16 7.61
C LYS A 136 5.24 8.37 6.68
N THR A 137 4.55 9.46 7.01
CA THR A 137 4.58 10.69 6.22
C THR A 137 5.98 11.29 6.20
N GLU A 138 6.67 11.42 7.34
CA GLU A 138 8.03 11.96 7.39
C GLU A 138 8.99 11.10 6.56
N VAL A 139 8.93 9.77 6.72
CA VAL A 139 9.75 8.85 5.91
C VAL A 139 9.52 9.07 4.41
N SER A 140 8.26 9.23 4.00
CA SER A 140 7.91 9.48 2.60
C SER A 140 8.36 10.85 2.09
N LEU A 141 8.38 11.88 2.94
CA LEU A 141 8.83 13.22 2.55
C LEU A 141 10.37 13.30 2.41
N ARG A 142 11.13 12.48 3.13
CA ARG A 142 12.58 12.33 2.89
C ARG A 142 12.85 11.75 1.51
N ALA A 143 12.09 10.72 1.11
CA ALA A 143 12.16 10.17 -0.25
C ALA A 143 11.75 11.23 -1.31
N ALA A 144 10.71 12.02 -1.03
CA ALA A 144 10.29 13.11 -1.92
C ALA A 144 11.41 14.14 -2.09
N PHE A 145 12.06 14.56 -1.00
CA PHE A 145 13.15 15.53 -1.07
C PHE A 145 14.33 14.99 -1.91
N LYS A 146 14.69 13.71 -1.71
CA LYS A 146 15.71 13.03 -2.52
C LYS A 146 15.39 13.08 -4.02
N ALA A 147 14.15 12.82 -4.40
CA ALA A 147 13.71 12.87 -5.79
C ALA A 147 13.83 14.29 -6.38
N LEU A 148 13.54 15.33 -5.59
CA LEU A 148 13.66 16.73 -6.01
C LEU A 148 15.11 17.14 -6.25
N MET A 149 16.07 16.57 -5.52
CA MET A 149 17.49 16.88 -5.70
C MET A 149 17.99 16.49 -7.10
N ASP A 150 17.37 15.49 -7.72
CA ASP A 150 17.65 15.09 -9.11
C ASP A 150 16.68 15.74 -10.11
N SER A 151 16.05 16.84 -9.74
CA SER A 151 15.11 17.59 -10.59
C SER A 151 13.93 16.74 -11.08
N LYS A 152 13.53 15.73 -10.30
CA LYS A 152 12.34 14.92 -10.57
C LYS A 152 11.13 15.52 -9.87
N GLN A 153 9.99 15.42 -10.53
CA GLN A 153 8.71 15.77 -9.92
C GLN A 153 8.20 14.62 -9.04
N VAL A 154 7.45 14.97 -8.01
CA VAL A 154 6.84 14.03 -7.07
C VAL A 154 5.32 14.17 -7.11
N ALA A 155 4.61 13.04 -7.16
CA ALA A 155 3.16 13.01 -7.00
C ALA A 155 2.80 12.33 -5.67
N ILE A 156 1.90 12.95 -4.89
CA ILE A 156 1.36 12.38 -3.64
C ILE A 156 -0.13 12.14 -3.84
N LEU A 157 -0.52 10.88 -3.84
CA LEU A 157 -1.88 10.42 -4.09
C LEU A 157 -2.57 10.05 -2.77
N ALA A 158 -3.66 10.74 -2.46
CA ALA A 158 -4.47 10.48 -1.27
C ALA A 158 -5.89 10.00 -1.65
N PRO A 159 -6.53 9.11 -0.85
CA PRO A 159 -7.83 8.55 -1.21
C PRO A 159 -8.98 9.53 -1.12
N THR A 160 -8.85 10.58 -0.32
CA THR A 160 -9.90 11.59 -0.12
C THR A 160 -9.36 13.01 -0.26
N THR A 161 -10.23 13.96 -0.55
CA THR A 161 -9.90 15.38 -0.64
C THR A 161 -9.41 15.97 0.69
N ILE A 162 -9.93 15.47 1.80
CA ILE A 162 -9.51 15.91 3.14
C ILE A 162 -8.07 15.48 3.39
N LEU A 163 -7.74 14.21 3.12
CA LEU A 163 -6.38 13.70 3.27
C LEU A 163 -5.42 14.38 2.29
N ALA A 164 -5.84 14.64 1.05
CA ALA A 164 -5.02 15.40 0.10
C ALA A 164 -4.70 16.81 0.63
N GLN A 165 -5.68 17.49 1.23
CA GLN A 165 -5.45 18.80 1.84
C GLN A 165 -4.53 18.73 3.07
N GLN A 166 -4.66 17.70 3.89
CA GLN A 166 -3.76 17.46 5.03
C GLN A 166 -2.33 17.22 4.56
N HIS A 167 -2.12 16.33 3.57
CA HIS A 167 -0.79 16.11 2.97
C HIS A 167 -0.23 17.38 2.38
N TYR A 168 -1.03 18.16 1.63
CA TYR A 168 -0.60 19.43 1.06
C TYR A 168 -0.08 20.40 2.13
N ASN A 169 -0.84 20.57 3.22
CA ASN A 169 -0.44 21.45 4.32
C ASN A 169 0.82 20.94 5.03
N THR A 170 0.94 19.64 5.22
CA THR A 170 2.13 19.02 5.83
C THR A 170 3.35 19.21 4.96
N VAL A 171 3.22 19.00 3.64
CA VAL A 171 4.30 19.25 2.68
C VAL A 171 4.72 20.72 2.70
N LEU A 172 3.78 21.65 2.62
CA LEU A 172 4.09 23.09 2.68
C LEU A 172 4.85 23.48 3.95
N LYS A 173 4.43 22.94 5.10
CA LYS A 173 5.08 23.20 6.38
C LYS A 173 6.50 22.60 6.40
N ARG A 174 6.66 21.36 5.95
CA ARG A 174 7.91 20.62 6.03
C ARG A 174 8.97 21.11 5.05
N PHE A 175 8.55 21.60 3.87
CA PHE A 175 9.43 22.13 2.83
C PHE A 175 9.63 23.66 2.93
N LYS A 176 9.12 24.27 4.00
CA LYS A 176 9.31 25.71 4.25
C LYS A 176 10.80 26.04 4.38
N GLY A 177 11.26 26.98 3.58
CA GLY A 177 12.69 27.38 3.52
C GLY A 177 13.44 26.80 2.32
N PHE A 178 12.90 25.79 1.65
CA PHE A 178 13.46 25.26 0.41
C PHE A 178 12.75 25.82 -0.83
N PRO A 179 13.45 26.00 -1.95
CA PRO A 179 12.86 26.52 -3.19
C PRO A 179 12.00 25.48 -3.92
N VAL A 180 11.06 24.86 -3.23
CA VAL A 180 10.20 23.79 -3.72
C VAL A 180 8.78 24.32 -3.92
N LYS A 181 8.25 24.15 -5.12
CA LYS A 181 6.90 24.57 -5.50
C LYS A 181 5.93 23.41 -5.35
N VAL A 182 4.98 23.57 -4.44
CA VAL A 182 3.96 22.56 -4.11
C VAL A 182 2.59 23.06 -4.54
N ASP A 183 1.79 22.21 -5.15
CA ASP A 183 0.39 22.53 -5.45
C ASP A 183 -0.52 21.31 -5.21
N VAL A 184 -1.85 21.56 -5.17
CA VAL A 184 -2.84 20.53 -4.92
C VAL A 184 -3.87 20.44 -6.04
N LEU A 185 -4.18 19.23 -6.49
CA LEU A 185 -5.20 18.96 -7.49
C LEU A 185 -6.36 18.18 -6.86
N SER A 186 -7.44 18.89 -6.57
CA SER A 186 -8.63 18.32 -5.93
C SER A 186 -9.92 18.92 -6.52
N ARG A 187 -11.06 18.33 -6.17
CA ARG A 187 -12.38 18.83 -6.61
C ARG A 187 -12.74 20.21 -6.09
N PHE A 188 -11.98 20.75 -5.16
CA PHE A 188 -12.21 22.11 -4.62
C PHE A 188 -11.60 23.21 -5.49
N ARG A 189 -10.80 22.84 -6.48
CA ARG A 189 -10.25 23.79 -7.45
C ARG A 189 -11.28 24.10 -8.52
N THR A 190 -11.36 25.36 -8.90
CA THR A 190 -12.14 25.80 -10.05
C THR A 190 -11.56 25.24 -11.36
N ALA A 191 -12.36 25.24 -12.42
CA ALA A 191 -11.87 24.78 -13.73
C ALA A 191 -10.67 25.61 -14.25
N LYS A 192 -10.64 26.91 -13.95
CA LYS A 192 -9.52 27.80 -14.32
C LYS A 192 -8.25 27.45 -13.55
N GLU A 193 -8.35 27.29 -12.23
CA GLU A 193 -7.21 26.89 -11.37
C GLU A 193 -6.69 25.49 -11.76
N THR A 194 -7.61 24.53 -12.03
CA THR A 194 -7.23 23.20 -12.49
C THR A 194 -6.40 23.28 -13.78
N LYS A 195 -6.86 24.08 -14.75
CA LYS A 195 -6.16 24.25 -16.02
C LYS A 195 -4.77 24.86 -15.83
N ASP A 196 -4.65 25.84 -14.93
CA ASP A 196 -3.34 26.45 -14.61
C ASP A 196 -2.40 25.46 -13.93
N VAL A 197 -2.88 24.71 -12.93
CA VAL A 197 -2.08 23.65 -12.28
C VAL A 197 -1.58 22.62 -13.29
N LEU A 198 -2.47 22.14 -14.19
CA LEU A 198 -2.09 21.16 -15.22
C LEU A 198 -1.01 21.72 -16.17
N ARG A 199 -1.12 22.97 -16.58
CA ARG A 199 -0.09 23.64 -17.40
C ARG A 199 1.25 23.68 -16.65
N ARG A 200 1.27 24.16 -15.41
CA ARG A 200 2.46 24.29 -14.57
C ARG A 200 3.13 22.95 -14.26
N VAL A 201 2.34 21.88 -14.05
CA VAL A 201 2.87 20.52 -13.89
C VAL A 201 3.57 20.06 -15.17
N LYS A 202 2.94 20.29 -16.32
CA LYS A 202 3.49 19.92 -17.62
C LYS A 202 4.76 20.68 -17.97
N GLU A 203 4.86 21.94 -17.58
CA GLU A 203 6.02 22.79 -17.78
C GLU A 203 7.15 22.51 -16.77
N GLY A 204 6.86 21.72 -15.72
CA GLY A 204 7.82 21.41 -14.65
C GLY A 204 8.00 22.56 -13.65
N GLU A 205 7.03 23.46 -13.56
CA GLU A 205 7.04 24.55 -12.58
C GLU A 205 6.55 24.10 -11.19
N ILE A 206 5.87 22.97 -11.10
CA ILE A 206 5.44 22.36 -9.84
C ILE A 206 6.32 21.14 -9.58
N ASP A 207 6.97 21.14 -8.43
CA ASP A 207 7.89 20.08 -8.00
C ASP A 207 7.12 18.94 -7.30
N ILE A 208 6.15 19.28 -6.45
CA ILE A 208 5.30 18.30 -5.75
C ILE A 208 3.84 18.60 -6.06
N LEU A 209 3.15 17.63 -6.64
CA LEU A 209 1.71 17.67 -6.84
C LEU A 209 1.01 16.72 -5.88
N VAL A 210 0.19 17.27 -4.98
CA VAL A 210 -0.65 16.50 -4.06
C VAL A 210 -2.06 16.41 -4.62
N GLY A 211 -2.74 15.29 -4.47
CA GLY A 211 -4.17 15.24 -4.84
C GLY A 211 -4.80 13.87 -4.68
N THR A 212 -6.04 13.77 -5.17
CA THR A 212 -6.80 12.53 -5.18
C THR A 212 -6.57 11.76 -6.49
N HIS A 213 -7.38 10.73 -6.74
CA HIS A 213 -7.40 10.01 -8.03
C HIS A 213 -7.43 10.93 -9.27
N ARG A 214 -7.74 12.20 -9.11
CA ARG A 214 -7.69 13.21 -10.17
C ARG A 214 -6.29 13.35 -10.79
N ILE A 215 -5.24 13.09 -10.02
CA ILE A 215 -3.84 13.11 -10.52
C ILE A 215 -3.61 12.01 -11.58
N LEU A 216 -4.35 10.91 -11.51
CA LEU A 216 -4.25 9.79 -12.45
C LEU A 216 -5.00 10.04 -13.78
N GLY A 217 -5.59 11.22 -13.94
CA GLY A 217 -6.30 11.60 -15.17
C GLY A 217 -5.36 11.69 -16.37
N LYS A 218 -5.84 11.29 -17.55
CA LYS A 218 -5.06 11.30 -18.79
C LYS A 218 -4.56 12.69 -19.21
N ASP A 219 -5.20 13.73 -18.71
CA ASP A 219 -4.85 15.13 -18.94
C ASP A 219 -3.76 15.65 -17.99
N VAL A 220 -3.38 14.88 -16.96
CA VAL A 220 -2.26 15.20 -16.08
C VAL A 220 -0.98 14.65 -16.67
N GLN A 221 -0.15 15.54 -17.18
CA GLN A 221 1.12 15.22 -17.80
C GLN A 221 2.25 15.83 -17.00
N PHE A 222 3.04 15.01 -16.35
CA PHE A 222 4.27 15.45 -15.69
C PHE A 222 5.39 15.61 -16.72
N LYS A 223 6.23 16.62 -16.53
CA LYS A 223 7.42 16.79 -17.36
C LYS A 223 8.47 15.73 -17.07
N ASN A 224 8.68 15.45 -15.78
CA ASN A 224 9.74 14.55 -15.31
C ASN A 224 9.38 13.90 -13.98
N LEU A 225 8.29 13.12 -13.94
CA LEU A 225 7.88 12.41 -12.73
C LEU A 225 8.93 11.34 -12.37
N GLY A 226 9.42 11.35 -11.13
CA GLY A 226 10.38 10.38 -10.63
C GLY A 226 9.85 9.54 -9.47
N LEU A 227 8.94 10.09 -8.65
CA LEU A 227 8.40 9.40 -7.49
C LEU A 227 6.89 9.59 -7.38
N LEU A 228 6.17 8.48 -7.18
CA LEU A 228 4.76 8.45 -6.81
C LEU A 228 4.61 7.91 -5.39
N ILE A 229 4.10 8.73 -4.49
CA ILE A 229 3.71 8.33 -3.13
C ILE A 229 2.21 8.08 -3.12
N VAL A 230 1.79 6.88 -2.69
CA VAL A 230 0.38 6.47 -2.65
C VAL A 230 -0.01 6.19 -1.22
N ASP A 231 -0.90 7.03 -0.67
CA ASP A 231 -1.45 6.80 0.66
C ASP A 231 -2.70 5.92 0.59
N GLU A 232 -2.75 4.86 1.43
CA GLU A 232 -3.90 3.95 1.55
C GLU A 232 -4.38 3.37 0.20
N GLU A 233 -3.47 2.76 -0.58
CA GLU A 233 -3.75 2.19 -1.91
C GLU A 233 -5.01 1.31 -1.96
N GLN A 234 -5.33 0.61 -0.86
CA GLN A 234 -6.50 -0.26 -0.77
C GLN A 234 -7.84 0.48 -0.93
N ARG A 235 -7.87 1.80 -0.68
CA ARG A 235 -9.08 2.62 -0.80
C ARG A 235 -9.38 3.08 -2.24
N PHE A 236 -8.47 2.83 -3.17
CA PHE A 236 -8.68 3.15 -4.58
C PHE A 236 -9.45 2.06 -5.30
N GLY A 237 -10.28 2.48 -6.27
CA GLY A 237 -11.02 1.56 -7.14
C GLY A 237 -10.12 0.79 -8.11
N VAL A 238 -10.65 -0.28 -8.69
CA VAL A 238 -9.91 -1.21 -9.56
C VAL A 238 -9.19 -0.48 -10.72
N GLN A 239 -9.87 0.44 -11.39
CA GLN A 239 -9.29 1.19 -12.51
C GLN A 239 -8.08 2.03 -12.09
N HIS A 240 -8.16 2.71 -10.95
CA HIS A 240 -7.05 3.51 -10.43
C HIS A 240 -5.86 2.63 -10.04
N LYS A 241 -6.12 1.47 -9.43
CA LYS A 241 -5.06 0.48 -9.09
C LYS A 241 -4.33 -0.02 -10.34
N GLU A 242 -5.04 -0.24 -11.45
CA GLU A 242 -4.42 -0.63 -12.71
C GLU A 242 -3.53 0.49 -13.29
N ILE A 243 -3.96 1.76 -13.19
CA ILE A 243 -3.13 2.89 -13.60
C ILE A 243 -1.86 2.98 -12.73
N ILE A 244 -2.01 2.91 -11.41
CA ILE A 244 -0.87 2.92 -10.47
C ILE A 244 0.08 1.76 -10.79
N LYS A 245 -0.45 0.56 -11.03
CA LYS A 245 0.34 -0.61 -11.41
C LYS A 245 1.16 -0.38 -12.68
N ASN A 246 0.59 0.27 -13.68
CA ASN A 246 1.31 0.59 -14.91
C ASN A 246 2.40 1.67 -14.67
N MET A 247 2.15 2.63 -13.77
CA MET A 247 3.16 3.64 -13.40
C MET A 247 4.38 3.04 -12.71
N LYS A 248 4.21 1.94 -11.95
CA LYS A 248 5.31 1.21 -11.28
C LYS A 248 6.41 0.71 -12.22
N HIS A 249 6.13 0.64 -13.52
CA HIS A 249 7.12 0.30 -14.54
C HIS A 249 7.96 1.49 -15.02
N GLN A 250 7.57 2.70 -14.66
CA GLN A 250 8.17 3.92 -15.22
C GLN A 250 8.77 4.84 -14.16
N VAL A 251 8.25 4.79 -12.93
CA VAL A 251 8.65 5.66 -11.83
C VAL A 251 8.73 4.86 -10.53
N ASP A 252 9.48 5.37 -9.58
CA ASP A 252 9.51 4.83 -8.23
C ASP A 252 8.15 5.01 -7.54
N VAL A 253 7.68 3.97 -6.87
CA VAL A 253 6.41 4.00 -6.15
C VAL A 253 6.62 3.59 -4.70
N LEU A 254 6.28 4.50 -3.80
CA LEU A 254 6.22 4.28 -2.36
C LEU A 254 4.76 4.28 -1.90
N THR A 255 4.28 3.14 -1.44
CA THR A 255 2.91 3.01 -0.91
C THR A 255 2.92 3.05 0.60
N LEU A 256 2.05 3.86 1.19
CA LEU A 256 1.86 3.96 2.63
C LEU A 256 0.59 3.20 3.03
N SER A 257 0.65 2.42 4.10
CA SER A 257 -0.52 1.71 4.63
C SER A 257 -0.56 1.75 6.15
N ALA A 258 -1.75 2.04 6.70
CA ALA A 258 -2.01 1.97 8.14
C ALA A 258 -2.46 0.58 8.61
N THR A 259 -2.70 -0.37 7.69
CA THR A 259 -3.08 -1.72 8.08
C THR A 259 -1.86 -2.51 8.52
N PRO A 260 -1.79 -2.97 9.78
CA PRO A 260 -0.71 -3.85 10.22
C PRO A 260 -0.77 -5.16 9.41
N ILE A 261 0.34 -5.51 8.78
CA ILE A 261 0.45 -6.79 8.07
C ILE A 261 0.97 -7.82 9.08
N PRO A 262 0.22 -8.92 9.34
CA PRO A 262 0.72 -9.98 10.20
C PRO A 262 2.08 -10.49 9.71
N ARG A 263 3.01 -10.77 10.65
CA ARG A 263 4.36 -11.28 10.32
C ARG A 263 4.34 -12.45 9.34
N THR A 264 3.39 -13.35 9.47
CA THR A 264 3.23 -14.50 8.57
C THR A 264 2.89 -14.09 7.13
N LEU A 265 2.09 -13.03 6.96
CA LEU A 265 1.77 -12.49 5.64
C LEU A 265 2.96 -11.69 5.08
N HIS A 266 3.68 -10.95 5.93
CA HIS A 266 4.92 -10.28 5.58
C HIS A 266 5.94 -11.27 5.00
N MET A 267 6.22 -12.37 5.72
CA MET A 267 7.15 -13.41 5.26
C MET A 267 6.71 -14.08 3.95
N SER A 268 5.40 -14.22 3.71
CA SER A 268 4.89 -14.79 2.46
C SER A 268 4.94 -13.81 1.27
N MET A 269 5.05 -12.51 1.53
CA MET A 269 5.18 -11.47 0.51
C MET A 269 6.63 -11.10 0.19
N VAL A 270 7.60 -11.56 0.99
CA VAL A 270 9.05 -11.36 0.74
C VAL A 270 9.40 -11.88 -0.65
N GLY A 271 9.95 -11.02 -1.49
CA GLY A 271 10.30 -11.32 -2.88
C GLY A 271 9.18 -11.03 -3.90
N ILE A 272 7.95 -10.69 -3.48
CA ILE A 272 6.87 -10.26 -4.37
C ILE A 272 6.83 -8.72 -4.45
N ARG A 273 7.01 -8.05 -3.31
CA ARG A 273 7.07 -6.61 -3.16
C ARG A 273 8.00 -6.26 -2.01
N ASP A 274 8.81 -5.21 -2.17
CA ASP A 274 9.68 -4.73 -1.11
C ASP A 274 8.82 -4.07 -0.01
N MET A 275 9.19 -4.28 1.27
CA MET A 275 8.37 -3.86 2.40
C MET A 275 9.23 -3.38 3.55
N SER A 276 8.83 -2.25 4.13
CA SER A 276 9.35 -1.70 5.38
C SER A 276 8.20 -1.61 6.40
N VAL A 277 8.48 -1.91 7.66
CA VAL A 277 7.45 -1.94 8.71
C VAL A 277 7.89 -1.07 9.88
N LEU A 278 7.02 -0.16 10.30
CA LEU A 278 7.18 0.66 11.49
C LEU A 278 6.39 -0.01 12.62
N GLU A 279 7.10 -0.64 13.56
CA GLU A 279 6.51 -1.35 14.72
C GLU A 279 6.60 -0.51 16.01
N THR A 280 7.53 0.43 16.08
CA THR A 280 7.78 1.26 17.26
C THR A 280 7.07 2.61 17.14
N PRO A 281 6.16 2.96 18.05
CA PRO A 281 5.55 4.29 18.08
C PRO A 281 6.60 5.35 18.45
N PRO A 282 6.51 6.58 17.91
CA PRO A 282 7.32 7.70 18.39
C PRO A 282 7.04 8.02 19.85
N GLU A 283 8.06 8.48 20.60
CA GLU A 283 7.95 8.76 22.04
C GLU A 283 6.81 9.72 22.41
N GLU A 284 6.52 10.68 21.56
CA GLU A 284 5.42 11.64 21.77
C GLU A 284 4.01 11.03 21.69
N ARG A 285 3.90 9.79 21.29
CA ARG A 285 2.63 9.06 21.26
C ARG A 285 2.43 8.16 22.48
N LEU A 286 3.43 8.04 23.33
CA LEU A 286 3.36 7.35 24.60
C LEU A 286 2.91 8.31 25.70
#